data_502700e4c44e92c40d593af962be6c8f
#
_entry.id   502700e4c44e92c40d593af962be6c8f
#
_cell.length_a   1.000
_cell.length_b   1.000
_cell.length_c   1.000
_cell.angle_alpha   90.00
_cell.angle_beta   90.00
_cell.angle_gamma   90.00
#
_symmetry.space_group_name_H-M   'P 1'
#
loop_
_entity.id
_entity.type
_entity.pdbx_description
1 polymer ?
#
loop_
_entity_poly.entity_id
_entity_poly.type
_entity_poly.pdbx_seq_one_letter_code
_entity_poly.pdbx_strand_id
1 'polypeptide(L)'
;NSIYHSTLLYNCFKNLNLCRVFPQTVMKHIMAILISVFSLGYHGKTIDFEKYSPCHRTTVAHFLNKGKWDDAMLEDILKSTVIQFIYKEAKQSGKPVFCIVDDTISSKTKPSSRALHPIEDAYFHQSHLKGKQDYGHQAVAVMLSCNGIVLNYAIVMYDKSKSKVKIVQDIADELPVPPVVSYFLCDSWYTCGDIMDAFVKKGFYTIGALKTNRVLYPCGIKQKVGEFALHLRKTDAAVSLVTVGSRSYYVYRYEGNLNGIDDAVVLI
;
A
#
# COMPACT_ATOMS: atom_id res chain seq x y z
N ASN A 1 -28.44 -9.70 -8.09
CA ASN A 1 -27.12 -9.13 -7.69
C ASN A 1 -26.48 -8.26 -8.79
N SER A 2 -26.49 -8.69 -10.07
CA SER A 2 -25.88 -7.92 -11.18
C SER A 2 -26.53 -6.54 -11.38
N ILE A 3 -27.85 -6.42 -11.27
CA ILE A 3 -28.57 -5.14 -11.42
C ILE A 3 -28.20 -4.17 -10.28
N TYR A 4 -28.09 -4.67 -9.05
CA TYR A 4 -27.68 -3.86 -7.91
C TYR A 4 -26.26 -3.31 -8.08
N HIS A 5 -25.31 -4.16 -8.49
CA HIS A 5 -23.94 -3.73 -8.75
C HIS A 5 -23.85 -2.71 -9.88
N SER A 6 -24.65 -2.88 -10.95
CA SER A 6 -24.68 -1.92 -12.06
C SER A 6 -25.16 -0.54 -11.61
N THR A 7 -26.21 -0.46 -10.78
CA THR A 7 -26.74 0.80 -10.27
C THR A 7 -25.73 1.49 -9.33
N LEU A 8 -25.09 0.72 -8.44
CA LEU A 8 -24.09 1.23 -7.52
C LEU A 8 -22.89 1.83 -8.27
N LEU A 9 -22.35 1.08 -9.23
CA LEU A 9 -21.23 1.52 -10.05
C LEU A 9 -21.57 2.75 -10.91
N TYR A 10 -22.75 2.77 -11.49
CA TYR A 10 -23.23 3.93 -12.26
C TYR A 10 -23.29 5.20 -11.40
N ASN A 11 -23.82 5.10 -10.19
CA ASN A 11 -23.87 6.23 -9.25
C ASN A 11 -22.46 6.66 -8.83
N CYS A 12 -21.57 5.71 -8.57
CA CYS A 12 -20.17 5.99 -8.28
C CYS A 12 -19.51 6.76 -9.43
N PHE A 13 -19.64 6.29 -10.65
CA PHE A 13 -19.06 6.93 -11.83
C PHE A 13 -19.62 8.34 -12.07
N LYS A 14 -20.92 8.53 -11.82
CA LYS A 14 -21.56 9.83 -11.90
C LYS A 14 -21.01 10.79 -10.84
N ASN A 15 -20.87 10.32 -9.60
CA ASN A 15 -20.32 11.14 -8.51
C ASN A 15 -18.85 11.53 -8.75
N LEU A 16 -18.07 10.65 -9.38
CA LEU A 16 -16.70 10.90 -9.78
C LEU A 16 -16.58 11.71 -11.08
N ASN A 17 -17.71 12.08 -11.71
CA ASN A 17 -17.75 12.76 -13.01
C ASN A 17 -17.03 12.00 -14.16
N LEU A 18 -16.79 10.70 -14.02
CA LEU A 18 -16.05 9.91 -15.03
C LEU A 18 -16.72 9.93 -16.40
N CYS A 19 -18.04 9.98 -16.45
CA CYS A 19 -18.80 10.07 -17.71
C CYS A 19 -18.57 11.38 -18.49
N ARG A 20 -17.97 12.42 -17.87
CA ARG A 20 -17.57 13.65 -18.54
C ARG A 20 -16.16 13.59 -19.09
N VAL A 21 -15.32 12.73 -18.53
CA VAL A 21 -13.90 12.58 -18.87
C VAL A 21 -13.73 11.48 -19.93
N PHE A 22 -14.42 10.37 -19.75
CA PHE A 22 -14.24 9.21 -20.62
C PHE A 22 -15.41 8.99 -21.59
N PRO A 23 -15.13 8.55 -22.82
CA PRO A 23 -16.15 8.15 -23.79
C PRO A 23 -17.04 7.03 -23.24
N GLN A 24 -18.29 7.01 -23.67
CA GLN A 24 -19.26 5.99 -23.26
C GLN A 24 -18.80 4.55 -23.47
N THR A 25 -18.03 4.30 -24.55
CA THR A 25 -17.45 2.97 -24.85
C THR A 25 -16.46 2.53 -23.80
N VAL A 26 -15.56 3.42 -23.36
CA VAL A 26 -14.59 3.17 -22.26
C VAL A 26 -15.35 2.86 -20.98
N MET A 27 -16.34 3.70 -20.62
CA MET A 27 -17.16 3.51 -19.43
C MET A 27 -17.90 2.18 -19.41
N LYS A 28 -18.43 1.74 -20.56
CA LYS A 28 -19.06 0.41 -20.69
C LYS A 28 -18.09 -0.73 -20.42
N HIS A 29 -16.85 -0.64 -20.90
CA HIS A 29 -15.84 -1.69 -20.66
C HIS A 29 -15.38 -1.70 -19.19
N ILE A 30 -15.11 -0.53 -18.60
CA ILE A 30 -14.76 -0.43 -17.17
C ILE A 30 -15.89 -1.01 -16.31
N MET A 31 -17.14 -0.63 -16.59
CA MET A 31 -18.30 -1.17 -15.88
C MET A 31 -18.43 -2.68 -16.03
N ALA A 32 -18.26 -3.22 -17.25
CA ALA A 32 -18.32 -4.65 -17.50
C ALA A 32 -17.27 -5.43 -16.70
N ILE A 33 -16.04 -4.91 -16.63
CA ILE A 33 -14.95 -5.49 -15.84
C ILE A 33 -15.31 -5.48 -14.35
N LEU A 34 -15.72 -4.34 -13.80
CA LEU A 34 -16.02 -4.20 -12.37
C LEU A 34 -17.23 -5.05 -11.95
N ILE A 35 -18.30 -5.11 -12.76
CA ILE A 35 -19.45 -6.00 -12.48
C ILE A 35 -18.97 -7.45 -12.42
N SER A 36 -18.11 -7.85 -13.34
CA SER A 36 -17.58 -9.21 -13.39
C SER A 36 -16.72 -9.53 -12.17
N VAL A 37 -15.82 -8.61 -11.78
CA VAL A 37 -14.99 -8.73 -10.57
C VAL A 37 -15.84 -8.86 -9.32
N PHE A 38 -16.85 -8.01 -9.13
CA PHE A 38 -17.76 -8.09 -7.98
C PHE A 38 -18.59 -9.36 -7.97
N SER A 39 -19.10 -9.79 -9.14
CA SER A 39 -19.94 -10.99 -9.25
C SER A 39 -19.13 -12.27 -9.02
N LEU A 40 -17.83 -12.26 -9.29
CA LEU A 40 -16.89 -13.35 -9.02
C LEU A 40 -16.29 -13.31 -7.60
N GLY A 41 -16.71 -12.35 -6.77
CA GLY A 41 -16.19 -12.20 -5.41
C GLY A 41 -14.68 -11.90 -5.39
N TYR A 42 -14.20 -11.11 -6.35
CA TYR A 42 -12.77 -10.77 -6.53
C TYR A 42 -11.87 -11.96 -6.90
N HIS A 43 -12.48 -13.07 -7.28
CA HIS A 43 -11.79 -14.27 -7.79
C HIS A 43 -12.15 -14.47 -9.26
N GLY A 44 -11.29 -15.11 -10.01
CA GLY A 44 -11.56 -15.45 -11.38
C GLY A 44 -10.55 -14.88 -12.38
N LYS A 45 -10.71 -15.30 -13.60
CA LYS A 45 -9.87 -14.93 -14.73
C LYS A 45 -10.71 -14.12 -15.70
N THR A 46 -10.08 -13.36 -16.58
CA THR A 46 -10.79 -12.61 -17.65
C THR A 46 -11.70 -13.47 -18.53
N ILE A 47 -11.38 -14.77 -18.68
CA ILE A 47 -12.24 -15.74 -19.37
C ILE A 47 -13.60 -15.94 -18.65
N ASP A 48 -13.65 -15.76 -17.35
CA ASP A 48 -14.88 -15.93 -16.55
C ASP A 48 -15.79 -14.70 -16.64
N PHE A 49 -15.30 -13.57 -17.15
CA PHE A 49 -16.06 -12.31 -17.23
C PHE A 49 -17.26 -12.40 -18.17
N GLU A 50 -17.22 -13.27 -19.20
CA GLU A 50 -18.33 -13.49 -20.11
C GLU A 50 -19.63 -13.91 -19.39
N LYS A 51 -19.52 -14.55 -18.23
CA LYS A 51 -20.68 -15.02 -17.46
C LYS A 51 -21.47 -13.86 -16.83
N TYR A 52 -20.84 -12.71 -16.64
CA TYR A 52 -21.41 -11.58 -15.88
C TYR A 52 -21.37 -10.26 -16.66
N SER A 53 -20.78 -10.24 -17.82
CA SER A 53 -20.58 -9.06 -18.66
C SER A 53 -21.25 -9.23 -20.00
N PRO A 54 -21.82 -8.19 -20.60
CA PRO A 54 -22.30 -8.21 -21.97
C PRO A 54 -21.16 -8.27 -23.01
N CYS A 55 -19.91 -8.16 -22.55
CA CYS A 55 -18.74 -8.16 -23.40
C CYS A 55 -18.11 -9.55 -23.46
N HIS A 56 -17.81 -10.02 -24.67
CA HIS A 56 -17.03 -11.23 -24.86
C HIS A 56 -15.61 -11.07 -24.27
N ARG A 57 -15.03 -12.15 -23.78
CA ARG A 57 -13.68 -12.13 -23.14
C ARG A 57 -12.59 -11.51 -23.99
N THR A 58 -12.63 -11.72 -25.33
CA THR A 58 -11.66 -11.14 -26.27
C THR A 58 -11.79 -9.62 -26.35
N THR A 59 -13.00 -9.08 -26.22
CA THR A 59 -13.25 -7.63 -26.16
C THR A 59 -12.65 -7.03 -24.88
N VAL A 60 -12.85 -7.69 -23.76
CA VAL A 60 -12.25 -7.28 -22.49
C VAL A 60 -10.72 -7.34 -22.55
N ALA A 61 -10.17 -8.44 -23.05
CA ALA A 61 -8.73 -8.59 -23.21
C ALA A 61 -8.14 -7.53 -24.19
N HIS A 62 -8.83 -7.26 -25.30
CA HIS A 62 -8.42 -6.21 -26.22
C HIS A 62 -8.46 -4.81 -25.57
N PHE A 63 -9.52 -4.51 -24.82
CA PHE A 63 -9.63 -3.24 -24.11
C PHE A 63 -8.48 -3.04 -23.10
N LEU A 64 -8.16 -4.06 -22.31
CA LEU A 64 -7.08 -4.00 -21.31
C LEU A 64 -5.68 -3.90 -21.95
N ASN A 65 -5.44 -4.60 -23.08
CA ASN A 65 -4.11 -4.69 -23.67
C ASN A 65 -3.84 -3.67 -24.78
N LYS A 66 -4.88 -3.25 -25.50
CA LYS A 66 -4.77 -2.43 -26.72
C LYS A 66 -5.75 -1.27 -26.75
N GLY A 67 -6.56 -1.11 -25.72
CA GLY A 67 -7.52 -0.02 -25.63
C GLY A 67 -6.79 1.32 -25.59
N LYS A 68 -7.18 2.24 -26.47
CA LYS A 68 -6.65 3.61 -26.46
C LYS A 68 -7.52 4.46 -25.56
N TRP A 69 -7.22 4.46 -24.27
CA TRP A 69 -7.87 5.29 -23.26
C TRP A 69 -6.84 5.74 -22.23
N ASP A 70 -7.11 6.83 -21.56
CA ASP A 70 -6.19 7.43 -20.59
C ASP A 70 -6.42 6.82 -19.21
N ASP A 71 -5.70 5.75 -18.90
CA ASP A 71 -5.73 5.08 -17.59
C ASP A 71 -5.01 5.90 -16.50
N ALA A 72 -3.99 6.69 -16.86
CA ALA A 72 -3.33 7.62 -15.95
C ALA A 72 -4.32 8.70 -15.45
N MET A 73 -5.16 9.23 -16.34
CA MET A 73 -6.22 10.17 -15.94
C MET A 73 -7.21 9.54 -14.96
N LEU A 74 -7.55 8.25 -15.13
CA LEU A 74 -8.40 7.54 -14.17
C LEU A 74 -7.71 7.44 -12.81
N GLU A 75 -6.44 7.08 -12.79
CA GLU A 75 -5.64 7.01 -11.56
C GLU A 75 -5.60 8.35 -10.83
N ASP A 76 -5.35 9.45 -11.54
CA ASP A 76 -5.31 10.80 -10.97
C ASP A 76 -6.65 11.22 -10.36
N ILE A 77 -7.78 10.91 -11.03
CA ILE A 77 -9.12 11.18 -10.50
C ILE A 77 -9.34 10.37 -9.21
N LEU A 78 -8.96 9.10 -9.20
CA LEU A 78 -9.11 8.25 -8.02
C LEU A 78 -8.23 8.72 -6.87
N LYS A 79 -6.95 9.02 -7.09
CA LYS A 79 -6.04 9.58 -6.10
C LYS A 79 -6.60 10.87 -5.50
N SER A 80 -7.02 11.81 -6.35
CA SER A 80 -7.61 13.08 -5.92
C SER A 80 -8.88 12.88 -5.09
N THR A 81 -9.73 11.94 -5.49
CA THR A 81 -10.97 11.61 -4.76
C THR A 81 -10.66 11.03 -3.39
N VAL A 82 -9.71 10.11 -3.29
CA VAL A 82 -9.29 9.51 -2.01
C VAL A 82 -8.76 10.59 -1.06
N ILE A 83 -7.89 11.48 -1.55
CA ILE A 83 -7.37 12.61 -0.76
C ILE A 83 -8.51 13.50 -0.27
N GLN A 84 -9.39 13.93 -1.17
CA GLN A 84 -10.51 14.81 -0.80
C GLN A 84 -11.40 14.17 0.26
N PHE A 85 -11.70 12.88 0.10
CA PHE A 85 -12.58 12.15 1.02
C PHE A 85 -11.92 11.98 2.40
N ILE A 86 -10.70 11.46 2.45
CA ILE A 86 -9.99 11.19 3.70
C ILE A 86 -9.65 12.49 4.44
N TYR A 87 -9.19 13.54 3.73
CA TYR A 87 -8.85 14.81 4.35
C TYR A 87 -10.09 15.59 4.82
N LYS A 88 -11.21 15.46 4.13
CA LYS A 88 -12.50 15.99 4.61
C LYS A 88 -12.93 15.30 5.90
N GLU A 89 -12.88 13.97 5.93
CA GLU A 89 -13.20 13.18 7.12
C GLU A 89 -12.29 13.56 8.29
N ALA A 90 -10.99 13.70 8.05
CA ALA A 90 -10.03 14.10 9.07
C ALA A 90 -10.33 15.48 9.66
N LYS A 91 -10.67 16.47 8.82
CA LYS A 91 -11.09 17.80 9.28
C LYS A 91 -12.38 17.77 10.10
N GLN A 92 -13.33 16.92 9.71
CA GLN A 92 -14.63 16.83 10.37
C GLN A 92 -14.57 16.08 11.71
N SER A 93 -13.82 14.98 11.74
CA SER A 93 -13.72 14.11 12.92
C SER A 93 -12.63 14.55 13.90
N GLY A 94 -11.66 15.36 13.48
CA GLY A 94 -10.44 15.69 14.23
C GLY A 94 -9.51 14.47 14.44
N LYS A 95 -9.76 13.35 13.75
CA LYS A 95 -8.98 12.13 13.87
C LYS A 95 -7.76 12.15 12.95
N PRO A 96 -6.65 11.49 13.34
CA PRO A 96 -5.44 11.45 12.54
C PRO A 96 -5.65 10.72 11.21
N VAL A 97 -4.87 11.13 10.21
CA VAL A 97 -4.72 10.37 8.97
C VAL A 97 -3.54 9.41 9.11
N PHE A 98 -3.74 8.18 8.68
CA PHE A 98 -2.68 7.18 8.56
C PHE A 98 -2.40 6.93 7.08
N CYS A 99 -1.14 7.09 6.67
CA CYS A 99 -0.63 6.64 5.39
C CYS A 99 0.10 5.33 5.60
N ILE A 100 -0.36 4.25 5.01
CA ILE A 100 0.13 2.90 5.26
C ILE A 100 0.73 2.36 3.97
N VAL A 101 1.98 1.91 4.02
CA VAL A 101 2.70 1.32 2.89
C VAL A 101 3.02 -0.13 3.16
N ASP A 102 2.70 -0.98 2.19
CA ASP A 102 3.06 -2.40 2.19
C ASP A 102 3.24 -2.89 0.75
N ASP A 103 3.86 -4.05 0.57
CA ASP A 103 3.92 -4.68 -0.74
C ASP A 103 3.30 -6.09 -0.72
N THR A 104 2.86 -6.51 -1.90
CA THR A 104 2.27 -7.82 -2.07
C THR A 104 2.79 -8.50 -3.33
N ILE A 105 2.84 -9.84 -3.31
CA ILE A 105 3.22 -10.65 -4.47
C ILE A 105 1.99 -11.41 -4.95
N SER A 106 1.55 -11.12 -6.17
CA SER A 106 0.56 -11.92 -6.88
C SER A 106 1.24 -13.08 -7.58
N SER A 107 1.27 -14.25 -6.90
CA SER A 107 1.92 -15.47 -7.40
C SER A 107 1.36 -15.91 -8.74
N LYS A 108 2.24 -16.31 -9.63
CA LYS A 108 1.93 -16.86 -10.96
C LYS A 108 2.67 -18.18 -11.16
N THR A 109 2.12 -19.05 -11.99
CA THR A 109 2.85 -20.23 -12.46
C THR A 109 3.89 -19.75 -13.47
N LYS A 110 5.17 -20.06 -13.20
CA LYS A 110 6.23 -19.74 -14.16
C LYS A 110 5.99 -20.48 -15.46
N PRO A 111 5.95 -19.79 -16.60
CA PRO A 111 5.85 -20.44 -17.90
C PRO A 111 7.06 -21.34 -18.18
N SER A 112 6.87 -22.35 -19.02
CA SER A 112 7.97 -23.15 -19.55
C SER A 112 9.01 -22.24 -20.23
N SER A 113 10.28 -22.62 -20.19
CA SER A 113 11.36 -21.94 -20.92
C SER A 113 11.13 -21.89 -22.44
N ARG A 114 10.22 -22.73 -22.96
CA ARG A 114 9.81 -22.77 -24.37
C ARG A 114 8.60 -21.87 -24.66
N ALA A 115 8.05 -21.18 -23.68
CA ALA A 115 6.90 -20.29 -23.88
C ALA A 115 7.29 -19.11 -24.78
N LEU A 116 6.55 -18.92 -25.88
CA LEU A 116 6.75 -17.81 -26.81
C LEU A 116 6.38 -16.46 -26.21
N HIS A 117 5.46 -16.47 -25.24
CA HIS A 117 4.97 -15.27 -24.54
C HIS A 117 5.14 -15.46 -23.02
N PRO A 118 6.26 -15.04 -22.44
CA PRO A 118 6.41 -14.99 -21.00
C PRO A 118 5.40 -14.01 -20.40
N ILE A 119 5.12 -14.17 -19.11
CA ILE A 119 4.27 -13.19 -18.38
C ILE A 119 5.07 -11.91 -18.24
N GLU A 120 4.57 -10.81 -18.81
CA GLU A 120 5.16 -9.48 -18.75
C GLU A 120 5.32 -9.06 -17.30
N ASP A 121 6.44 -8.42 -16.95
CA ASP A 121 6.78 -7.91 -15.63
C ASP A 121 6.61 -8.88 -14.44
N ALA A 122 6.57 -10.18 -14.71
CA ALA A 122 6.61 -11.20 -13.68
C ALA A 122 8.05 -11.66 -13.43
N TYR A 123 8.48 -11.57 -12.18
CA TYR A 123 9.83 -11.90 -11.74
C TYR A 123 9.81 -12.84 -10.53
N PHE A 124 10.98 -13.36 -10.15
CA PHE A 124 11.17 -13.98 -8.86
C PHE A 124 11.38 -12.92 -7.79
N HIS A 125 10.60 -13.00 -6.73
CA HIS A 125 10.66 -12.14 -5.54
C HIS A 125 10.86 -12.99 -4.30
N GLN A 126 11.59 -12.47 -3.31
CA GLN A 126 11.69 -13.12 -2.01
C GLN A 126 10.36 -12.93 -1.25
N SER A 127 9.63 -14.02 -1.02
CA SER A 127 8.42 -14.00 -0.22
C SER A 127 8.75 -14.36 1.22
N HIS A 128 8.57 -13.42 2.14
CA HIS A 128 8.74 -13.70 3.58
C HIS A 128 7.64 -14.62 4.10
N LEU A 129 6.42 -14.50 3.57
CA LEU A 129 5.29 -15.37 3.96
C LEU A 129 5.52 -16.83 3.59
N LYS A 130 6.15 -17.09 2.44
CA LYS A 130 6.44 -18.45 1.96
C LYS A 130 7.83 -18.95 2.36
N GLY A 131 8.68 -18.08 2.91
CA GLY A 131 10.08 -18.41 3.23
C GLY A 131 10.94 -18.80 2.02
N LYS A 132 10.47 -18.52 0.80
CA LYS A 132 11.14 -18.88 -0.47
C LYS A 132 10.89 -17.86 -1.56
N GLN A 133 11.60 -18.02 -2.67
CA GLN A 133 11.32 -17.23 -3.87
C GLN A 133 9.96 -17.61 -4.45
N ASP A 134 9.20 -16.60 -4.83
CA ASP A 134 7.90 -16.70 -5.47
C ASP A 134 7.94 -15.99 -6.81
N TYR A 135 7.39 -16.63 -7.85
CA TYR A 135 7.33 -16.04 -9.18
C TYR A 135 5.99 -15.34 -9.36
N GLY A 136 6.00 -14.10 -9.81
CA GLY A 136 4.78 -13.34 -10.04
C GLY A 136 5.00 -11.85 -10.17
N HIS A 137 3.91 -11.10 -10.09
CA HIS A 137 3.94 -9.65 -10.02
C HIS A 137 4.06 -9.20 -8.57
N GLN A 138 4.87 -8.19 -8.32
CA GLN A 138 4.92 -7.51 -7.03
C GLN A 138 4.38 -6.09 -7.19
N ALA A 139 3.55 -5.66 -6.26
CA ALA A 139 3.01 -4.31 -6.23
C ALA A 139 3.25 -3.67 -4.87
N VAL A 140 3.59 -2.39 -4.89
CA VAL A 140 3.63 -1.52 -3.71
C VAL A 140 2.26 -0.87 -3.58
N ALA A 141 1.59 -1.08 -2.45
CA ALA A 141 0.29 -0.51 -2.16
C ALA A 141 0.40 0.58 -1.09
N VAL A 142 -0.29 1.70 -1.32
CA VAL A 142 -0.40 2.80 -0.37
C VAL A 142 -1.86 3.04 -0.04
N MET A 143 -2.18 2.91 1.24
CA MET A 143 -3.52 3.11 1.76
C MET A 143 -3.57 4.39 2.59
N LEU A 144 -4.66 5.15 2.49
CA LEU A 144 -4.97 6.23 3.41
C LEU A 144 -6.13 5.82 4.31
N SER A 145 -5.98 6.08 5.61
CA SER A 145 -7.01 5.74 6.58
C SER A 145 -7.29 6.91 7.53
N CYS A 146 -8.57 7.11 7.85
CA CYS A 146 -9.01 8.05 8.87
C CYS A 146 -10.34 7.56 9.47
N ASN A 147 -10.48 7.61 10.78
CA ASN A 147 -11.73 7.32 11.49
C ASN A 147 -12.38 5.98 11.10
N GLY A 148 -11.58 4.92 10.91
CA GLY A 148 -12.06 3.59 10.53
C GLY A 148 -12.33 3.40 9.02
N ILE A 149 -12.25 4.46 8.23
CA ILE A 149 -12.31 4.38 6.77
C ILE A 149 -10.92 4.12 6.23
N VAL A 150 -10.79 3.15 5.33
CA VAL A 150 -9.52 2.79 4.68
C VAL A 150 -9.75 2.78 3.17
N LEU A 151 -9.00 3.59 2.43
CA LEU A 151 -9.08 3.68 0.98
C LEU A 151 -7.70 3.48 0.35
N ASN A 152 -7.68 2.78 -0.77
CA ASN A 152 -6.46 2.64 -1.55
C ASN A 152 -6.15 3.96 -2.27
N TYR A 153 -4.95 4.51 -2.04
CA TYR A 153 -4.46 5.71 -2.68
C TYR A 153 -3.68 5.41 -3.95
N ALA A 154 -2.78 4.44 -3.90
CA ALA A 154 -1.97 4.04 -5.03
C ALA A 154 -1.62 2.55 -4.98
N ILE A 155 -1.53 1.93 -6.16
CA ILE A 155 -0.94 0.60 -6.35
C ILE A 155 0.05 0.73 -7.51
N VAL A 156 1.33 0.56 -7.22
CA VAL A 156 2.40 0.67 -8.22
C VAL A 156 3.02 -0.69 -8.47
N MET A 157 2.95 -1.14 -9.71
CA MET A 157 3.59 -2.40 -10.12
C MET A 157 5.11 -2.24 -10.05
N TYR A 158 5.77 -3.21 -9.42
CA TYR A 158 7.22 -3.25 -9.30
C TYR A 158 7.84 -4.03 -10.45
N ASP A 159 8.33 -3.32 -11.44
CA ASP A 159 8.96 -3.85 -12.66
C ASP A 159 10.50 -3.89 -12.61
N LYS A 160 11.10 -3.56 -11.46
CA LYS A 160 12.54 -3.42 -11.23
C LYS A 160 13.22 -2.23 -11.94
N SER A 161 12.51 -1.41 -12.68
CA SER A 161 13.05 -0.19 -13.30
C SER A 161 13.44 0.85 -12.25
N LYS A 162 12.65 0.93 -11.17
CA LYS A 162 12.91 1.76 -9.99
C LYS A 162 12.99 0.91 -8.73
N SER A 163 13.74 1.35 -7.72
CA SER A 163 13.70 0.70 -6.41
C SER A 163 12.36 0.95 -5.72
N LYS A 164 11.90 0.02 -4.87
CA LYS A 164 10.69 0.23 -4.07
C LYS A 164 10.80 1.46 -3.15
N VAL A 165 12.01 1.76 -2.66
CA VAL A 165 12.28 2.99 -1.89
C VAL A 165 11.95 4.22 -2.73
N LYS A 166 12.44 4.26 -3.97
CA LYS A 166 12.17 5.39 -4.88
C LYS A 166 10.69 5.51 -5.24
N ILE A 167 9.99 4.38 -5.45
CA ILE A 167 8.54 4.39 -5.68
C ILE A 167 7.81 5.05 -4.49
N VAL A 168 8.16 4.67 -3.25
CA VAL A 168 7.51 5.23 -2.06
C VAL A 168 7.86 6.70 -1.84
N GLN A 169 9.09 7.12 -2.16
CA GLN A 169 9.48 8.53 -2.14
C GLN A 169 8.68 9.36 -3.18
N ASP A 170 8.55 8.86 -4.42
CA ASP A 170 7.77 9.52 -5.47
C ASP A 170 6.31 9.69 -5.00
N ILE A 171 5.73 8.67 -4.39
CA ILE A 171 4.37 8.74 -3.81
C ILE A 171 4.31 9.77 -2.67
N ALA A 172 5.30 9.82 -1.79
CA ALA A 172 5.36 10.83 -0.73
C ALA A 172 5.41 12.24 -1.33
N ASP A 173 6.15 12.45 -2.42
CA ASP A 173 6.24 13.74 -3.11
C ASP A 173 4.91 14.18 -3.75
N GLU A 174 4.10 13.24 -4.20
CA GLU A 174 2.76 13.51 -4.76
C GLU A 174 1.72 13.83 -3.68
N LEU A 175 1.89 13.30 -2.44
CA LEU A 175 0.92 13.50 -1.37
C LEU A 175 0.87 14.97 -0.94
N PRO A 176 -0.33 15.59 -0.87
CA PRO A 176 -0.48 16.90 -0.27
C PRO A 176 -0.30 16.83 1.26
N VAL A 177 0.15 17.95 1.83
CA VAL A 177 0.31 18.07 3.28
C VAL A 177 -1.02 17.77 3.99
N PRO A 178 -1.04 16.89 4.98
CA PRO A 178 -2.28 16.52 5.66
C PRO A 178 -2.81 17.68 6.53
N PRO A 179 -4.16 17.82 6.64
CA PRO A 179 -4.77 18.94 7.35
C PRO A 179 -4.78 18.80 8.88
N VAL A 180 -4.41 17.64 9.40
CA VAL A 180 -4.38 17.30 10.83
C VAL A 180 -3.12 16.50 11.15
N VAL A 181 -2.87 16.24 12.43
CA VAL A 181 -1.81 15.30 12.86
C VAL A 181 -1.96 13.99 12.10
N SER A 182 -0.88 13.53 11.50
CA SER A 182 -0.92 12.38 10.60
C SER A 182 0.32 11.51 10.77
N TYR A 183 0.15 10.22 10.50
CA TYR A 183 1.17 9.22 10.70
C TYR A 183 1.42 8.42 9.43
N PHE A 184 2.69 8.21 9.12
CA PHE A 184 3.13 7.23 8.13
C PHE A 184 3.46 5.92 8.84
N LEU A 185 2.93 4.81 8.34
CA LEU A 185 3.13 3.47 8.90
C LEU A 185 3.73 2.55 7.86
N CYS A 186 4.77 1.83 8.22
CA CYS A 186 5.37 0.84 7.32
C CYS A 186 5.95 -0.37 8.09
N ASP A 187 6.19 -1.43 7.35
CA ASP A 187 6.89 -2.61 7.86
C ASP A 187 8.40 -2.37 7.98
N SER A 188 9.10 -3.37 8.47
CA SER A 188 10.55 -3.29 8.69
C SER A 188 11.39 -3.21 7.41
N TRP A 189 10.81 -3.53 6.25
CA TRP A 189 11.51 -3.41 4.98
C TRP A 189 11.60 -1.95 4.52
N TYR A 190 10.50 -1.19 4.73
CA TYR A 190 10.41 0.23 4.37
C TYR A 190 10.95 1.18 5.45
N THR A 191 11.33 0.68 6.62
CA THR A 191 11.95 1.48 7.69
C THR A 191 13.38 1.87 7.33
N CYS A 192 13.54 2.97 6.61
CA CYS A 192 14.85 3.55 6.25
C CYS A 192 14.77 5.08 6.25
N GLY A 193 15.92 5.75 6.42
CA GLY A 193 16.02 7.21 6.50
C GLY A 193 15.36 7.90 5.34
N ASP A 194 15.70 7.50 4.11
CA ASP A 194 15.19 8.13 2.89
C ASP A 194 13.66 8.19 2.81
N ILE A 195 12.97 7.12 3.23
CA ILE A 195 11.50 7.08 3.26
C ILE A 195 10.97 7.90 4.43
N MET A 196 11.53 7.71 5.63
CA MET A 196 11.09 8.44 6.82
C MET A 196 11.17 9.95 6.60
N ASP A 197 12.30 10.43 6.08
CA ASP A 197 12.55 11.85 5.80
C ASP A 197 11.58 12.40 4.74
N ALA A 198 11.26 11.61 3.71
CA ALA A 198 10.30 12.03 2.68
C ALA A 198 8.92 12.31 3.31
N PHE A 199 8.44 11.45 4.19
CA PHE A 199 7.16 11.65 4.86
C PHE A 199 7.20 12.73 5.95
N VAL A 200 8.30 12.86 6.69
CA VAL A 200 8.49 13.97 7.66
C VAL A 200 8.41 15.32 6.96
N LYS A 201 9.07 15.48 5.80
CA LYS A 201 8.98 16.71 4.96
C LYS A 201 7.55 17.04 4.53
N LYS A 202 6.67 16.03 4.43
CA LYS A 202 5.23 16.20 4.13
C LYS A 202 4.35 16.41 5.36
N GLY A 203 4.94 16.47 6.56
CA GLY A 203 4.22 16.73 7.81
C GLY A 203 3.62 15.49 8.47
N PHE A 204 4.10 14.29 8.13
CA PHE A 204 3.73 13.06 8.81
C PHE A 204 4.72 12.73 9.93
N TYR A 205 4.23 12.25 11.04
CA TYR A 205 5.05 11.49 12.00
C TYR A 205 5.24 10.08 11.44
N THR A 206 6.45 9.55 11.54
CA THR A 206 6.78 8.24 10.94
C THR A 206 6.90 7.15 11.99
N ILE A 207 6.26 6.02 11.77
CA ILE A 207 6.29 4.84 12.63
C ILE A 207 6.58 3.62 11.76
N GLY A 208 7.71 2.96 12.01
CA GLY A 208 8.10 1.76 11.27
C GLY A 208 8.45 0.61 12.19
N ALA A 209 8.15 -0.61 11.77
CA ALA A 209 8.67 -1.79 12.45
C ALA A 209 10.20 -1.86 12.27
N LEU A 210 10.91 -2.34 13.29
CA LEU A 210 12.37 -2.41 13.27
C LEU A 210 12.85 -3.86 13.20
N LYS A 211 13.79 -4.12 12.28
CA LYS A 211 14.46 -5.44 12.23
C LYS A 211 15.39 -5.62 13.43
N THR A 212 15.40 -6.81 14.01
CA THR A 212 16.23 -7.16 15.18
C THR A 212 17.73 -7.06 14.92
N ASN A 213 18.16 -7.09 13.67
CA ASN A 213 19.57 -6.92 13.28
C ASN A 213 20.00 -5.46 13.11
N ARG A 214 19.09 -4.49 13.27
CA ARG A 214 19.45 -3.05 13.29
C ARG A 214 20.34 -2.74 14.49
N VAL A 215 21.20 -1.76 14.29
CA VAL A 215 22.20 -1.33 15.29
C VAL A 215 21.69 -0.08 15.98
N LEU A 216 21.79 -0.08 17.31
CA LEU A 216 21.59 1.07 18.17
C LEU A 216 22.82 1.24 19.09
N TYR A 217 22.88 2.35 19.83
CA TYR A 217 24.04 2.72 20.65
C TYR A 217 23.63 3.06 22.10
N PRO A 218 23.05 2.11 22.86
CA PRO A 218 22.69 2.35 24.23
C PRO A 218 23.93 2.67 25.07
N CYS A 219 23.91 3.80 25.76
CA CYS A 219 25.07 4.32 26.50
C CYS A 219 26.36 4.43 25.63
N GLY A 220 26.21 4.68 24.34
CA GLY A 220 27.34 4.78 23.39
C GLY A 220 27.90 3.43 22.90
N ILE A 221 27.36 2.32 23.34
CA ILE A 221 27.86 0.97 22.99
C ILE A 221 27.07 0.44 21.79
N LYS A 222 27.80 0.07 20.72
CA LYS A 222 27.22 -0.50 19.52
C LYS A 222 26.64 -1.90 19.79
N GLN A 223 25.30 -2.06 19.61
CA GLN A 223 24.62 -3.33 19.81
C GLN A 223 23.50 -3.52 18.78
N LYS A 224 23.20 -4.77 18.41
CA LYS A 224 21.99 -5.06 17.63
C LYS A 224 20.75 -5.04 18.54
N VAL A 225 19.62 -4.57 18.01
CA VAL A 225 18.35 -4.50 18.75
C VAL A 225 18.00 -5.84 19.40
N GLY A 226 18.10 -6.95 18.65
CA GLY A 226 17.76 -8.27 19.18
C GLY A 226 18.69 -8.76 20.29
N GLU A 227 19.99 -8.47 20.19
CA GLU A 227 20.98 -8.78 21.22
C GLU A 227 20.75 -7.94 22.47
N PHE A 228 20.53 -6.65 22.29
CA PHE A 228 20.23 -5.73 23.40
C PHE A 228 18.95 -6.12 24.14
N ALA A 229 17.88 -6.47 23.40
CA ALA A 229 16.61 -6.87 23.99
C ALA A 229 16.73 -8.09 24.93
N LEU A 230 17.65 -9.03 24.65
CA LEU A 230 17.89 -10.19 25.52
C LEU A 230 18.51 -9.84 26.87
N HIS A 231 19.16 -8.68 26.98
CA HIS A 231 19.78 -8.22 28.22
C HIS A 231 18.83 -7.39 29.10
N LEU A 232 17.70 -6.92 28.55
CA LEU A 232 16.73 -6.14 29.29
C LEU A 232 15.95 -7.01 30.28
N ARG A 233 15.83 -6.49 31.52
CA ARG A 233 15.04 -7.15 32.58
C ARG A 233 13.86 -6.25 32.94
N LYS A 234 12.73 -6.88 33.31
CA LYS A 234 11.52 -6.15 33.76
C LYS A 234 11.75 -5.24 34.94
N THR A 235 12.80 -5.54 35.72
CA THR A 235 13.19 -4.78 36.92
C THR A 235 14.18 -3.65 36.66
N ASP A 236 14.66 -3.50 35.41
CA ASP A 236 15.61 -2.43 35.08
C ASP A 236 14.92 -1.07 35.21
N ALA A 237 15.59 -0.10 35.79
CA ALA A 237 15.04 1.25 36.03
C ALA A 237 14.62 1.97 34.72
N ALA A 238 15.23 1.59 33.58
CA ALA A 238 14.91 2.14 32.27
C ALA A 238 13.76 1.43 31.55
N VAL A 239 13.19 0.37 32.15
CA VAL A 239 12.05 -0.38 31.61
C VAL A 239 10.77 0.07 32.32
N SER A 240 9.81 0.53 31.54
CA SER A 240 8.51 1.00 32.03
C SER A 240 7.40 -0.01 31.73
N LEU A 241 6.43 -0.12 32.63
CA LEU A 241 5.20 -0.86 32.36
C LEU A 241 4.21 0.06 31.66
N VAL A 242 3.84 -0.27 30.42
CA VAL A 242 2.89 0.52 29.61
C VAL A 242 1.65 -0.33 29.33
N THR A 243 0.47 0.21 29.61
CA THR A 243 -0.80 -0.47 29.34
C THR A 243 -1.49 0.14 28.13
N VAL A 244 -1.83 -0.70 27.16
CA VAL A 244 -2.56 -0.32 25.93
C VAL A 244 -3.82 -1.18 25.84
N GLY A 245 -4.97 -0.56 26.00
CA GLY A 245 -6.25 -1.26 26.13
C GLY A 245 -6.26 -2.21 27.35
N SER A 246 -6.43 -3.50 27.12
CA SER A 246 -6.42 -4.54 28.16
C SER A 246 -5.08 -5.25 28.34
N ARG A 247 -4.03 -4.84 27.63
CA ARG A 247 -2.73 -5.50 27.65
C ARG A 247 -1.65 -4.60 28.23
N SER A 248 -0.76 -5.18 29.03
CA SER A 248 0.39 -4.49 29.60
C SER A 248 1.69 -5.03 29.00
N TYR A 249 2.60 -4.11 28.73
CA TYR A 249 3.89 -4.36 28.09
C TYR A 249 5.01 -3.76 28.92
N TYR A 250 6.13 -4.45 29.04
CA TYR A 250 7.36 -3.89 29.54
C TYR A 250 8.10 -3.26 28.36
N VAL A 251 8.39 -1.97 28.44
CA VAL A 251 8.94 -1.20 27.32
C VAL A 251 10.21 -0.48 27.76
N TYR A 252 11.28 -0.71 27.05
CA TYR A 252 12.47 0.11 27.06
C TYR A 252 12.39 1.14 25.93
N ARG A 253 12.60 2.42 26.27
CA ARG A 253 12.63 3.51 25.29
C ARG A 253 14.06 3.92 25.03
N TYR A 254 14.52 3.71 23.81
CA TYR A 254 15.80 4.22 23.32
C TYR A 254 15.57 5.49 22.51
N GLU A 255 16.40 6.50 22.74
CA GLU A 255 16.46 7.72 21.93
C GLU A 255 17.87 7.90 21.41
N GLY A 256 18.01 8.09 20.11
CA GLY A 256 19.30 8.29 19.48
C GLY A 256 19.32 7.80 18.03
N ASN A 257 20.52 7.80 17.45
CA ASN A 257 20.69 7.42 16.06
C ASN A 257 20.61 5.90 15.88
N LEU A 258 19.85 5.50 14.87
CA LEU A 258 19.95 4.18 14.26
C LEU A 258 20.84 4.28 13.02
N ASN A 259 21.42 3.15 12.60
CA ASN A 259 22.16 3.16 11.35
C ASN A 259 21.25 3.61 10.17
N GLY A 260 21.47 4.83 9.68
CA GLY A 260 20.73 5.45 8.58
C GLY A 260 19.40 6.13 8.97
N ILE A 261 19.13 6.35 10.26
CA ILE A 261 17.99 7.15 10.76
C ILE A 261 18.47 7.94 11.95
N ASP A 262 18.43 9.26 11.88
CA ASP A 262 18.82 10.16 12.96
C ASP A 262 17.62 10.46 13.89
N ASP A 263 17.92 10.78 15.15
CA ASP A 263 16.93 11.16 16.18
C ASP A 263 15.74 10.19 16.32
N ALA A 264 16.03 8.89 16.20
CA ALA A 264 15.00 7.87 16.31
C ALA A 264 14.58 7.60 17.76
N VAL A 265 13.28 7.38 17.96
CA VAL A 265 12.74 6.78 19.18
C VAL A 265 12.40 5.34 18.91
N VAL A 266 13.04 4.41 19.63
CA VAL A 266 12.81 2.98 19.50
C VAL A 266 12.17 2.42 20.76
N LEU A 267 11.09 1.69 20.60
CA LEU A 267 10.44 0.94 21.68
C LEU A 267 10.80 -0.55 21.54
N ILE A 268 11.39 -1.11 22.58
CA ILE A 268 11.88 -2.49 22.64
C ILE A 268 11.14 -3.25 23.73
#